data_5b1fac113a5b6e824b9b13a1814db20a
#
_entry.id   5b1fac113a5b6e824b9b13a1814db20a
#
_cell.length_a   1.000
_cell.length_b   1.000
_cell.length_c   1.000
_cell.angle_alpha   90.00
_cell.angle_beta   90.00
_cell.angle_gamma   90.00
#
_symmetry.space_group_name_H-M   'P 1'
#
loop_
_entity.id
_entity.type
_entity.pdbx_description
1 polymer ?
#
loop_
_entity_poly.entity_id
_entity_poly.type
_entity_poly.pdbx_seq_one_letter_code
_entity_poly.pdbx_strand_id
1 'polypeptide(L)'
;MDESPPLRWLYFDLNSYFASVEQQLQPDLRGRPIAVAAVHTDSTAAIAASYEAKAFGIKTGTPIWQAKAMCRDLVVVPARHEEYVRYHHRIIAEIETHIPVTAVCSIDEVACRLMDNENSVEQVAALAARIKVGVAANVGVCLKSSIGVAPNRLLAKIASDMMKPDGLTILDAATLHDRLCGLKPGDIPGVGKNMEKRLAMKGVVDMARILSLNPREAREVWGNVWGERLHWLLRGADLPERATQRRTIGHSHVLGPDRRAPDRARLVARRLLMKAATRLRRMECRTSLMVLTVKGEDKTKWSHGSRLVAAQDSFTLLSVLERLWTRMLGEMSEHRYRQVSVTFLELSPASEAQLALFDAGSSISAVTEAKRLSLSHALDKANNRWGRDAVTIGHDARGATRSSGPKIAFTRIPELAEFSE
;
A
#
# COMPACT_ATOMS: atom_id res chain seq x y z
N MET A 1 -40.36 -13.29 -3.77
CA MET A 1 -39.43 -13.79 -4.80
C MET A 1 -38.02 -13.47 -4.28
N ASP A 2 -37.34 -14.50 -3.82
CA ASP A 2 -35.97 -14.38 -3.32
C ASP A 2 -35.08 -14.36 -4.53
N GLU A 3 -34.88 -13.16 -5.13
CA GLU A 3 -33.98 -13.02 -6.28
C GLU A 3 -32.56 -13.21 -5.74
N SER A 4 -31.98 -14.33 -6.10
CA SER A 4 -30.57 -14.62 -5.84
C SER A 4 -29.69 -13.45 -6.33
N PRO A 5 -28.71 -12.97 -5.54
CA PRO A 5 -27.91 -11.82 -5.93
C PRO A 5 -27.17 -12.09 -7.26
N PRO A 6 -27.39 -11.23 -8.28
CA PRO A 6 -26.75 -11.41 -9.58
C PRO A 6 -25.25 -11.19 -9.51
N LEU A 7 -24.50 -11.76 -10.46
CA LEU A 7 -23.06 -11.45 -10.63
C LEU A 7 -22.92 -9.99 -11.07
N ARG A 8 -22.07 -9.22 -10.37
CA ARG A 8 -21.92 -7.78 -10.61
C ARG A 8 -20.47 -7.31 -10.72
N TRP A 9 -19.52 -8.08 -10.21
CA TRP A 9 -18.13 -7.68 -10.16
C TRP A 9 -17.21 -8.76 -10.69
N LEU A 10 -16.26 -8.34 -11.52
CA LEU A 10 -15.10 -9.10 -11.92
C LEU A 10 -13.88 -8.48 -11.24
N TYR A 11 -13.11 -9.30 -10.53
CA TYR A 11 -11.86 -8.91 -9.90
C TYR A 11 -10.69 -9.63 -10.58
N PHE A 12 -9.77 -8.86 -11.10
CA PHE A 12 -8.57 -9.33 -11.78
C PHE A 12 -7.36 -9.13 -10.87
N ASP A 13 -6.58 -10.19 -10.64
CA ASP A 13 -5.43 -10.21 -9.74
C ASP A 13 -4.24 -10.87 -10.44
N LEU A 14 -3.17 -10.11 -10.66
CA LEU A 14 -1.96 -10.57 -11.32
C LEU A 14 -1.14 -11.47 -10.39
N ASN A 15 -0.79 -12.63 -10.87
CA ASN A 15 -0.10 -13.64 -10.08
C ASN A 15 1.40 -13.34 -9.96
N SER A 16 1.89 -13.14 -8.71
CA SER A 16 3.31 -12.85 -8.43
C SER A 16 3.87 -11.70 -9.27
N TYR A 17 3.10 -10.63 -9.42
CA TYR A 17 3.23 -9.61 -10.45
C TYR A 17 4.66 -9.17 -10.74
N PHE A 18 5.41 -8.68 -9.75
CA PHE A 18 6.77 -8.19 -9.97
C PHE A 18 7.70 -9.30 -10.51
N ALA A 19 7.56 -10.52 -10.00
CA ALA A 19 8.35 -11.64 -10.49
C ALA A 19 7.96 -12.03 -11.92
N SER A 20 6.66 -12.01 -12.25
CA SER A 20 6.17 -12.28 -13.59
C SER A 20 6.63 -11.22 -14.61
N VAL A 21 6.70 -9.94 -14.22
CA VAL A 21 7.27 -8.87 -15.06
C VAL A 21 8.78 -9.11 -15.28
N GLU A 22 9.52 -9.53 -14.26
CA GLU A 22 10.94 -9.85 -14.43
C GLU A 22 11.15 -11.03 -15.38
N GLN A 23 10.36 -12.10 -15.29
CA GLN A 23 10.38 -13.23 -16.23
C GLN A 23 9.93 -12.83 -17.64
N GLN A 24 9.04 -11.85 -17.76
CA GLN A 24 8.63 -11.30 -19.08
C GLN A 24 9.75 -10.50 -19.73
N LEU A 25 10.45 -9.68 -18.97
CA LEU A 25 11.54 -8.83 -19.46
C LEU A 25 12.84 -9.60 -19.73
N GLN A 26 13.07 -10.70 -19.01
CA GLN A 26 14.27 -11.51 -19.09
C GLN A 26 13.90 -12.98 -19.33
N PRO A 27 13.88 -13.44 -20.59
CA PRO A 27 13.49 -14.82 -20.93
C PRO A 27 14.27 -15.91 -20.19
N ASP A 28 15.54 -15.65 -19.87
CA ASP A 28 16.41 -16.59 -19.13
C ASP A 28 15.95 -16.84 -17.68
N LEU A 29 15.05 -16.01 -17.15
CA LEU A 29 14.44 -16.19 -15.83
C LEU A 29 13.16 -17.02 -15.84
N ARG A 30 12.64 -17.35 -17.03
CA ARG A 30 11.40 -18.13 -17.16
C ARG A 30 11.59 -19.54 -16.63
N GLY A 31 10.63 -20.02 -15.86
CA GLY A 31 10.69 -21.34 -15.23
C GLY A 31 11.72 -21.49 -14.10
N ARG A 32 12.42 -20.42 -13.75
CA ARG A 32 13.40 -20.42 -12.65
C ARG A 32 12.81 -19.85 -11.36
N PRO A 33 13.24 -20.36 -10.18
CA PRO A 33 12.87 -19.76 -8.91
C PRO A 33 13.53 -18.38 -8.78
N ILE A 34 12.70 -17.30 -8.76
CA ILE A 34 13.19 -15.94 -8.59
C ILE A 34 12.53 -15.24 -7.40
N ALA A 35 13.31 -14.41 -6.71
CA ALA A 35 12.81 -13.50 -5.69
C ALA A 35 13.19 -12.08 -6.08
N VAL A 36 12.20 -11.18 -6.11
CA VAL A 36 12.43 -9.76 -6.34
C VAL A 36 12.71 -9.08 -5.01
N ALA A 37 13.81 -8.36 -4.90
CA ALA A 37 14.25 -7.66 -3.70
C ALA A 37 14.35 -6.16 -3.92
N ALA A 38 14.00 -5.37 -2.90
CA ALA A 38 14.06 -3.90 -3.00
C ALA A 38 15.48 -3.34 -3.21
N VAL A 39 16.48 -4.03 -2.65
CA VAL A 39 17.91 -3.68 -2.73
C VAL A 39 18.75 -4.96 -2.81
N HIS A 40 19.94 -4.84 -3.36
CA HIS A 40 20.84 -5.98 -3.62
C HIS A 40 21.64 -6.38 -2.36
N THR A 41 20.91 -6.76 -1.28
CA THR A 41 21.54 -7.23 -0.02
C THR A 41 20.76 -8.40 0.55
N ASP A 42 21.46 -9.31 1.21
CA ASP A 42 20.84 -10.49 1.83
C ASP A 42 20.04 -10.14 3.09
N SER A 43 20.25 -8.94 3.65
CA SER A 43 19.53 -8.45 4.83
C SER A 43 18.12 -7.91 4.52
N THR A 44 17.76 -7.76 3.25
CA THR A 44 16.42 -7.36 2.82
C THR A 44 15.48 -8.57 2.74
N ALA A 45 14.19 -8.31 2.51
CA ALA A 45 13.19 -9.34 2.28
C ALA A 45 12.70 -9.32 0.83
N ALA A 46 12.22 -10.47 0.35
CA ALA A 46 11.56 -10.59 -0.94
C ALA A 46 10.28 -9.73 -0.95
N ILE A 47 10.13 -8.86 -1.94
CA ILE A 47 8.89 -8.10 -2.18
C ILE A 47 7.93 -8.88 -3.08
N ALA A 48 8.45 -9.81 -3.90
CA ALA A 48 7.69 -10.79 -4.65
C ALA A 48 8.54 -12.04 -4.87
N ALA A 49 7.88 -13.18 -5.10
CA ALA A 49 8.50 -14.45 -5.44
C ALA A 49 7.73 -15.11 -6.58
N SER A 50 8.43 -15.71 -7.55
CA SER A 50 7.82 -16.49 -8.62
C SER A 50 7.13 -17.75 -8.08
N TYR A 51 6.29 -18.38 -8.86
CA TYR A 51 5.62 -19.61 -8.42
C TYR A 51 6.61 -20.76 -8.24
N GLU A 52 7.67 -20.80 -9.03
CA GLU A 52 8.78 -21.73 -8.86
C GLU A 52 9.47 -21.53 -7.49
N ALA A 53 9.67 -20.28 -7.07
CA ALA A 53 10.23 -19.98 -5.75
C ALA A 53 9.22 -20.26 -4.61
N LYS A 54 7.92 -20.02 -4.84
CA LYS A 54 6.84 -20.34 -3.89
C LYS A 54 6.75 -21.84 -3.60
N ALA A 55 7.09 -22.72 -4.57
CA ALA A 55 7.14 -24.17 -4.37
C ALA A 55 8.13 -24.58 -3.27
N PHE A 56 9.20 -23.78 -3.05
CA PHE A 56 10.14 -23.96 -1.95
C PHE A 56 9.71 -23.25 -0.64
N GLY A 57 8.50 -22.70 -0.57
CA GLY A 57 7.99 -21.97 0.59
C GLY A 57 8.43 -20.49 0.65
N ILE A 58 9.12 -19.97 -0.36
CA ILE A 58 9.56 -18.56 -0.45
C ILE A 58 8.37 -17.69 -0.83
N LYS A 59 8.09 -16.66 -0.05
CA LYS A 59 6.96 -15.74 -0.27
C LYS A 59 7.34 -14.30 0.07
N THR A 60 6.46 -13.38 -0.24
CA THR A 60 6.61 -11.96 0.14
C THR A 60 6.91 -11.85 1.64
N GLY A 61 7.93 -11.08 1.97
CA GLY A 61 8.43 -10.93 3.35
C GLY A 61 9.48 -11.93 3.80
N THR A 62 9.77 -13.00 3.03
CA THR A 62 10.86 -13.95 3.34
C THR A 62 12.20 -13.22 3.24
N PRO A 63 13.05 -13.22 4.29
CA PRO A 63 14.40 -12.67 4.22
C PRO A 63 15.23 -13.32 3.12
N ILE A 64 16.00 -12.55 2.36
CA ILE A 64 16.75 -13.09 1.21
C ILE A 64 17.77 -14.16 1.63
N TRP A 65 18.47 -13.97 2.77
CA TRP A 65 19.37 -14.98 3.30
C TRP A 65 18.66 -16.32 3.59
N GLN A 66 17.43 -16.26 4.11
CA GLN A 66 16.60 -17.45 4.37
C GLN A 66 16.11 -18.06 3.06
N ALA A 67 15.66 -17.24 2.11
CA ALA A 67 15.20 -17.69 0.80
C ALA A 67 16.30 -18.45 0.04
N LYS A 68 17.55 -17.97 0.09
CA LYS A 68 18.72 -18.67 -0.46
C LYS A 68 19.01 -20.03 0.22
N ALA A 69 18.76 -20.11 1.53
CA ALA A 69 18.88 -21.38 2.26
C ALA A 69 17.78 -22.39 1.88
N MET A 70 16.58 -21.90 1.54
CA MET A 70 15.44 -22.73 1.11
C MET A 70 15.59 -23.23 -0.33
N CYS A 71 16.24 -22.47 -1.22
CA CYS A 71 16.43 -22.79 -2.62
C CYS A 71 17.84 -22.34 -3.08
N ARG A 72 18.72 -23.30 -3.38
CA ARG A 72 20.11 -23.00 -3.82
C ARG A 72 20.17 -22.31 -5.16
N ASP A 73 19.24 -22.64 -6.07
CA ASP A 73 19.17 -22.07 -7.43
C ASP A 73 18.35 -20.79 -7.51
N LEU A 74 18.01 -20.20 -6.35
CA LEU A 74 17.24 -18.97 -6.29
C LEU A 74 17.98 -17.80 -6.94
N VAL A 75 17.36 -17.18 -7.93
CA VAL A 75 17.86 -15.95 -8.53
C VAL A 75 17.23 -14.77 -7.82
N VAL A 76 18.06 -13.89 -7.23
CA VAL A 76 17.60 -12.66 -6.61
C VAL A 76 17.73 -11.50 -7.59
N VAL A 77 16.61 -10.86 -7.93
CA VAL A 77 16.53 -9.79 -8.91
C VAL A 77 16.23 -8.46 -8.19
N PRO A 78 16.96 -7.38 -8.47
CA PRO A 78 16.62 -6.07 -7.93
C PRO A 78 15.33 -5.54 -8.57
N ALA A 79 14.48 -4.89 -7.76
CA ALA A 79 13.20 -4.39 -8.21
C ALA A 79 13.35 -3.22 -9.22
N ARG A 80 12.64 -3.32 -10.34
CA ARG A 80 12.55 -2.30 -11.40
C ARG A 80 11.17 -1.65 -11.40
N HIS A 81 10.92 -0.81 -10.41
CA HIS A 81 9.58 -0.25 -10.15
C HIS A 81 8.99 0.51 -11.35
N GLU A 82 9.81 1.19 -12.15
CA GLU A 82 9.36 1.88 -13.36
C GLU A 82 8.75 0.89 -14.37
N GLU A 83 9.42 -0.25 -14.59
CA GLU A 83 8.91 -1.28 -15.49
C GLU A 83 7.59 -1.87 -14.99
N TYR A 84 7.45 -2.05 -13.66
CA TYR A 84 6.18 -2.53 -13.10
C TYR A 84 5.03 -1.56 -13.34
N VAL A 85 5.28 -0.24 -13.24
CA VAL A 85 4.26 0.77 -13.57
C VAL A 85 3.95 0.79 -15.08
N ARG A 86 4.96 0.64 -15.96
CA ARG A 86 4.74 0.56 -17.42
C ARG A 86 3.86 -0.64 -17.78
N TYR A 87 4.17 -1.81 -17.24
CA TYR A 87 3.37 -3.02 -17.46
C TYR A 87 1.98 -2.89 -16.89
N HIS A 88 1.82 -2.29 -15.70
CA HIS A 88 0.52 -2.00 -15.13
C HIS A 88 -0.36 -1.20 -16.09
N HIS A 89 0.14 -0.08 -16.64
CA HIS A 89 -0.64 0.74 -17.59
C HIS A 89 -1.01 -0.03 -18.87
N ARG A 90 -0.09 -0.86 -19.39
CA ARG A 90 -0.39 -1.71 -20.54
C ARG A 90 -1.47 -2.74 -20.24
N ILE A 91 -1.45 -3.34 -19.05
CA ILE A 91 -2.46 -4.32 -18.62
C ILE A 91 -3.82 -3.63 -18.46
N ILE A 92 -3.86 -2.45 -17.81
CA ILE A 92 -5.10 -1.67 -17.68
C ILE A 92 -5.68 -1.35 -19.06
N ALA A 93 -4.87 -0.83 -19.97
CA ALA A 93 -5.31 -0.53 -21.33
C ALA A 93 -5.84 -1.78 -22.08
N GLU A 94 -5.22 -2.94 -21.90
CA GLU A 94 -5.72 -4.19 -22.47
C GLU A 94 -7.05 -4.62 -21.86
N ILE A 95 -7.20 -4.56 -20.52
CA ILE A 95 -8.46 -4.89 -19.86
C ILE A 95 -9.59 -3.97 -20.34
N GLU A 96 -9.32 -2.69 -20.51
CA GLU A 96 -10.29 -1.69 -20.98
C GLU A 96 -10.79 -1.92 -22.41
N THR A 97 -10.08 -2.70 -23.23
CA THR A 97 -10.59 -3.14 -24.54
C THR A 97 -11.71 -4.18 -24.44
N HIS A 98 -11.85 -4.83 -23.29
CA HIS A 98 -12.83 -5.90 -23.04
C HIS A 98 -13.96 -5.47 -22.10
N ILE A 99 -13.64 -4.69 -21.04
CA ILE A 99 -14.57 -4.21 -20.03
C ILE A 99 -14.02 -2.92 -19.36
N PRO A 100 -14.86 -1.90 -19.11
CA PRO A 100 -14.41 -0.70 -18.41
C PRO A 100 -13.87 -1.00 -17.03
N VAL A 101 -12.70 -0.43 -16.68
CA VAL A 101 -12.12 -0.52 -15.35
C VAL A 101 -12.85 0.42 -14.41
N THR A 102 -13.51 -0.13 -13.40
CA THR A 102 -14.24 0.66 -12.40
C THR A 102 -13.32 1.16 -11.29
N ALA A 103 -12.37 0.33 -10.87
CA ALA A 103 -11.43 0.71 -9.81
C ALA A 103 -10.08 -0.02 -9.98
N VAL A 104 -9.00 0.74 -9.91
CA VAL A 104 -7.65 0.21 -9.75
C VAL A 104 -7.40 0.07 -8.24
N CYS A 105 -7.31 -1.17 -7.75
CA CYS A 105 -7.21 -1.48 -6.33
C CYS A 105 -5.75 -1.46 -5.84
N SER A 106 -4.83 -1.94 -6.69
CA SER A 106 -3.39 -1.89 -6.47
C SER A 106 -2.65 -1.93 -7.82
N ILE A 107 -1.33 -2.03 -7.80
CA ILE A 107 -0.51 -2.16 -9.03
C ILE A 107 -0.78 -3.48 -9.78
N ASP A 108 -1.34 -4.47 -9.11
CA ASP A 108 -1.59 -5.83 -9.59
C ASP A 108 -3.07 -6.24 -9.48
N GLU A 109 -3.95 -5.34 -9.03
CA GLU A 109 -5.35 -5.67 -8.78
C GLU A 109 -6.30 -4.63 -9.39
N VAL A 110 -7.32 -5.11 -10.10
CA VAL A 110 -8.32 -4.30 -10.77
C VAL A 110 -9.72 -4.86 -10.55
N ALA A 111 -10.69 -3.99 -10.36
CA ALA A 111 -12.10 -4.35 -10.26
C ALA A 111 -12.91 -3.69 -11.38
N CYS A 112 -13.73 -4.50 -12.04
CA CYS A 112 -14.60 -4.10 -13.13
C CYS A 112 -16.05 -4.43 -12.76
N ARG A 113 -16.99 -3.51 -13.02
CA ARG A 113 -18.40 -3.75 -12.84
C ARG A 113 -18.98 -4.36 -14.10
N LEU A 114 -19.65 -5.49 -13.95
CA LEU A 114 -20.37 -6.16 -15.04
C LEU A 114 -21.65 -5.40 -15.39
N MET A 115 -22.05 -5.46 -16.66
CA MET A 115 -23.34 -4.96 -17.10
C MET A 115 -24.45 -5.95 -16.71
N ASP A 116 -25.66 -5.44 -16.45
CA ASP A 116 -26.78 -6.27 -15.97
C ASP A 116 -27.26 -7.28 -17.03
N ASN A 117 -26.97 -7.05 -18.32
CA ASN A 117 -27.30 -7.93 -19.44
C ASN A 117 -26.16 -8.88 -19.86
N GLU A 118 -24.99 -8.81 -19.22
CA GLU A 118 -23.78 -9.59 -19.54
C GLU A 118 -23.20 -10.27 -18.30
N ASN A 119 -24.06 -10.80 -17.45
CA ASN A 119 -23.69 -11.33 -16.14
C ASN A 119 -24.09 -12.80 -15.91
N SER A 120 -24.40 -13.55 -16.97
CA SER A 120 -24.54 -15.01 -16.85
C SER A 120 -23.18 -15.68 -16.62
N VAL A 121 -23.18 -16.87 -16.02
CA VAL A 121 -21.96 -17.64 -15.75
C VAL A 121 -21.13 -17.86 -17.02
N GLU A 122 -21.79 -18.20 -18.12
CA GLU A 122 -21.17 -18.46 -19.43
C GLU A 122 -20.55 -17.18 -20.01
N GLN A 123 -21.27 -16.06 -19.94
CA GLN A 123 -20.81 -14.77 -20.47
C GLN A 123 -19.59 -14.27 -19.70
N VAL A 124 -19.62 -14.32 -18.35
CA VAL A 124 -18.49 -13.86 -17.54
C VAL A 124 -17.28 -14.79 -17.63
N ALA A 125 -17.49 -16.10 -17.84
CA ALA A 125 -16.40 -17.04 -18.10
C ALA A 125 -15.73 -16.75 -19.47
N ALA A 126 -16.51 -16.48 -20.50
CA ALA A 126 -16.01 -16.11 -21.81
C ALA A 126 -15.28 -14.76 -21.77
N LEU A 127 -15.79 -13.77 -21.03
CA LEU A 127 -15.12 -12.48 -20.82
C LEU A 127 -13.77 -12.66 -20.13
N ALA A 128 -13.72 -13.42 -19.03
CA ALA A 128 -12.49 -13.70 -18.30
C ALA A 128 -11.44 -14.39 -19.19
N ALA A 129 -11.86 -15.35 -20.03
CA ALA A 129 -10.97 -16.02 -20.96
C ALA A 129 -10.41 -15.02 -22.01
N ARG A 130 -11.25 -14.14 -22.60
CA ARG A 130 -10.80 -13.11 -23.53
C ARG A 130 -9.78 -12.17 -22.91
N ILE A 131 -10.02 -11.69 -21.69
CA ILE A 131 -9.07 -10.82 -20.98
C ILE A 131 -7.72 -11.52 -20.78
N LYS A 132 -7.71 -12.78 -20.31
CA LYS A 132 -6.48 -13.54 -20.13
C LYS A 132 -5.71 -13.74 -21.44
N VAL A 133 -6.40 -14.08 -22.51
CA VAL A 133 -5.80 -14.25 -23.85
C VAL A 133 -5.24 -12.92 -24.36
N GLY A 134 -5.99 -11.83 -24.22
CA GLY A 134 -5.55 -10.49 -24.61
C GLY A 134 -4.30 -10.05 -23.87
N VAL A 135 -4.27 -10.19 -22.55
CA VAL A 135 -3.08 -9.85 -21.72
C VAL A 135 -1.88 -10.71 -22.14
N ALA A 136 -2.06 -12.00 -22.37
CA ALA A 136 -0.96 -12.88 -22.78
C ALA A 136 -0.41 -12.52 -24.16
N ALA A 137 -1.28 -12.20 -25.13
CA ALA A 137 -0.93 -11.87 -26.49
C ALA A 137 -0.33 -10.46 -26.64
N ASN A 138 -0.97 -9.45 -26.03
CA ASN A 138 -0.66 -8.04 -26.28
C ASN A 138 0.28 -7.42 -25.27
N VAL A 139 0.37 -7.99 -24.05
CA VAL A 139 1.21 -7.45 -22.97
C VAL A 139 2.36 -8.38 -22.62
N GLY A 140 2.08 -9.66 -22.34
CA GLY A 140 3.15 -10.60 -22.06
C GLY A 140 2.70 -11.96 -21.55
N VAL A 141 3.26 -13.02 -22.10
CA VAL A 141 2.89 -14.42 -21.84
C VAL A 141 3.16 -14.87 -20.40
N CYS A 142 4.11 -14.23 -19.71
CA CYS A 142 4.41 -14.52 -18.31
C CYS A 142 3.43 -13.86 -17.32
N LEU A 143 2.58 -12.95 -17.78
CA LEU A 143 1.65 -12.18 -16.94
C LEU A 143 0.34 -12.96 -16.74
N LYS A 144 0.42 -13.96 -15.87
CA LYS A 144 -0.75 -14.75 -15.48
C LYS A 144 -1.60 -14.02 -14.46
N SER A 145 -2.92 -14.25 -14.51
CA SER A 145 -3.87 -13.64 -13.58
C SER A 145 -4.88 -14.64 -13.06
N SER A 146 -5.32 -14.46 -11.84
CA SER A 146 -6.50 -15.12 -11.29
C SER A 146 -7.67 -14.16 -11.31
N ILE A 147 -8.82 -14.62 -11.80
CA ILE A 147 -10.02 -13.81 -11.93
C ILE A 147 -11.09 -14.37 -11.00
N GLY A 148 -11.70 -13.50 -10.21
CA GLY A 148 -12.87 -13.81 -9.39
C GLY A 148 -14.09 -13.04 -9.87
N VAL A 149 -15.23 -13.71 -9.96
CA VAL A 149 -16.51 -13.08 -10.30
C VAL A 149 -17.52 -13.37 -9.20
N ALA A 150 -18.24 -12.33 -8.74
CA ALA A 150 -19.17 -12.47 -7.62
C ALA A 150 -20.19 -11.32 -7.58
N PRO A 151 -21.24 -11.41 -6.70
CA PRO A 151 -22.23 -10.34 -6.54
C PRO A 151 -21.68 -9.00 -6.07
N ASN A 152 -20.56 -8.98 -5.34
CA ASN A 152 -19.92 -7.73 -4.91
C ASN A 152 -18.39 -7.81 -5.00
N ARG A 153 -17.73 -6.66 -4.90
CA ARG A 153 -16.27 -6.54 -5.07
C ARG A 153 -15.48 -7.34 -4.03
N LEU A 154 -15.94 -7.42 -2.77
CA LEU A 154 -15.25 -8.20 -1.73
C LEU A 154 -15.26 -9.69 -2.06
N LEU A 155 -16.42 -10.23 -2.42
CA LEU A 155 -16.55 -11.63 -2.81
C LEU A 155 -15.79 -11.94 -4.10
N ALA A 156 -15.77 -11.03 -5.06
CA ALA A 156 -14.97 -11.19 -6.28
C ALA A 156 -13.46 -11.22 -5.96
N LYS A 157 -12.99 -10.40 -5.01
CA LYS A 157 -11.60 -10.49 -4.51
C LYS A 157 -11.33 -11.82 -3.83
N ILE A 158 -12.21 -12.30 -2.95
CA ILE A 158 -12.09 -13.61 -2.29
C ILE A 158 -12.03 -14.72 -3.37
N ALA A 159 -12.92 -14.67 -4.35
CA ALA A 159 -12.95 -15.63 -5.46
C ALA A 159 -11.62 -15.66 -6.24
N SER A 160 -11.01 -14.50 -6.53
CA SER A 160 -9.73 -14.43 -7.25
C SER A 160 -8.58 -15.09 -6.49
N ASP A 161 -8.67 -15.18 -5.15
CA ASP A 161 -7.66 -15.81 -4.30
C ASP A 161 -7.83 -17.33 -4.17
N MET A 162 -9.03 -17.89 -4.44
CA MET A 162 -9.35 -19.31 -4.25
C MET A 162 -8.59 -20.25 -5.18
N MET A 163 -8.33 -19.81 -6.43
CA MET A 163 -7.64 -20.60 -7.44
C MET A 163 -6.45 -19.83 -8.02
N LYS A 164 -5.33 -19.85 -7.31
CA LYS A 164 -4.06 -19.28 -7.77
C LYS A 164 -3.03 -20.40 -8.03
N PRO A 165 -2.25 -20.31 -9.10
CA PRO A 165 -2.20 -19.30 -10.15
C PRO A 165 -3.18 -19.57 -11.31
N ASP A 166 -3.39 -18.53 -12.13
CA ASP A 166 -4.08 -18.56 -13.43
C ASP A 166 -5.53 -19.11 -13.39
N GLY A 167 -6.19 -19.01 -12.22
CA GLY A 167 -7.54 -19.54 -12.00
C GLY A 167 -8.66 -18.62 -12.49
N LEU A 168 -9.85 -19.19 -12.54
CA LEU A 168 -11.13 -18.46 -12.65
C LEU A 168 -12.09 -19.07 -11.62
N THR A 169 -12.62 -18.23 -10.74
CA THR A 169 -13.61 -18.64 -9.74
C THR A 169 -14.84 -17.75 -9.86
N ILE A 170 -16.00 -18.35 -10.03
CA ILE A 170 -17.28 -17.66 -10.05
C ILE A 170 -18.04 -18.08 -8.78
N LEU A 171 -18.42 -17.10 -7.97
CA LEU A 171 -19.24 -17.27 -6.76
C LEU A 171 -20.63 -16.76 -7.07
N ASP A 172 -21.47 -17.62 -7.57
CA ASP A 172 -22.91 -17.37 -7.76
C ASP A 172 -23.69 -17.67 -6.47
N ALA A 173 -24.95 -17.32 -6.44
CA ALA A 173 -25.79 -17.51 -5.27
C ALA A 173 -25.90 -18.98 -4.83
N ALA A 174 -25.84 -19.93 -5.77
CA ALA A 174 -25.97 -21.36 -5.48
C ALA A 174 -24.72 -21.92 -4.78
N THR A 175 -23.55 -21.42 -5.13
CA THR A 175 -22.25 -21.94 -4.63
C THR A 175 -21.64 -21.10 -3.51
N LEU A 176 -22.11 -19.85 -3.33
CA LEU A 176 -21.50 -18.86 -2.44
C LEU A 176 -21.30 -19.39 -1.02
N HIS A 177 -22.36 -19.91 -0.39
CA HIS A 177 -22.30 -20.33 1.00
C HIS A 177 -21.29 -21.45 1.23
N ASP A 178 -21.36 -22.51 0.45
CA ASP A 178 -20.51 -23.69 0.59
C ASP A 178 -19.04 -23.36 0.30
N ARG A 179 -18.81 -22.56 -0.72
CA ARG A 179 -17.46 -22.09 -1.08
C ARG A 179 -16.84 -21.24 0.02
N LEU A 180 -17.63 -20.36 0.67
CA LEU A 180 -17.14 -19.56 1.79
C LEU A 180 -16.87 -20.40 3.04
N CYS A 181 -17.70 -21.41 3.34
CA CYS A 181 -17.49 -22.31 4.47
C CYS A 181 -16.16 -23.08 4.37
N GLY A 182 -15.67 -23.35 3.16
CA GLY A 182 -14.38 -24.01 2.92
C GLY A 182 -13.13 -23.14 3.19
N LEU A 183 -13.30 -21.84 3.47
CA LEU A 183 -12.21 -20.90 3.72
C LEU A 183 -11.86 -20.78 5.21
N LYS A 184 -10.71 -20.17 5.49
CA LYS A 184 -10.32 -19.74 6.84
C LYS A 184 -10.66 -18.25 7.04
N PRO A 185 -10.88 -17.78 8.29
CA PRO A 185 -11.09 -16.36 8.56
C PRO A 185 -10.01 -15.43 7.97
N GLY A 186 -8.76 -15.89 7.96
CA GLY A 186 -7.63 -15.16 7.38
C GLY A 186 -7.65 -15.00 5.86
N ASP A 187 -8.48 -15.75 5.16
CA ASP A 187 -8.65 -15.64 3.71
C ASP A 187 -9.58 -14.45 3.34
N ILE A 188 -10.27 -13.87 4.32
CA ILE A 188 -11.07 -12.65 4.12
C ILE A 188 -10.11 -11.45 4.00
N PRO A 189 -10.15 -10.67 2.89
CA PRO A 189 -9.38 -9.45 2.75
C PRO A 189 -9.55 -8.50 3.95
N GLY A 190 -8.41 -8.10 4.56
CA GLY A 190 -8.40 -7.27 5.76
C GLY A 190 -8.40 -8.03 7.09
N VAL A 191 -8.54 -9.35 7.10
CA VAL A 191 -8.37 -10.19 8.29
C VAL A 191 -6.94 -10.70 8.36
N GLY A 192 -6.08 -9.95 9.04
CA GLY A 192 -4.70 -10.38 9.30
C GLY A 192 -4.57 -11.10 10.65
N LYS A 193 -3.38 -11.62 10.96
CA LYS A 193 -3.07 -12.43 12.16
C LYS A 193 -3.59 -11.84 13.48
N ASN A 194 -3.58 -10.52 13.65
CA ASN A 194 -4.09 -9.87 14.86
C ASN A 194 -5.61 -9.89 14.92
N MET A 195 -6.28 -9.79 13.78
CA MET A 195 -7.73 -9.90 13.71
C MET A 195 -8.18 -11.35 13.90
N GLU A 196 -7.49 -12.33 13.30
CA GLU A 196 -7.74 -13.75 13.57
C GLU A 196 -7.65 -14.10 15.05
N LYS A 197 -6.60 -13.63 15.76
CA LYS A 197 -6.47 -13.81 17.21
C LYS A 197 -7.66 -13.20 17.95
N ARG A 198 -8.11 -12.00 17.57
CA ARG A 198 -9.25 -11.34 18.20
C ARG A 198 -10.57 -12.08 17.93
N LEU A 199 -10.76 -12.61 16.74
CA LEU A 199 -11.89 -13.47 16.39
C LEU A 199 -11.90 -14.73 17.26
N ALA A 200 -10.76 -15.43 17.33
CA ALA A 200 -10.61 -16.64 18.13
C ALA A 200 -10.89 -16.40 19.63
N MET A 201 -10.43 -15.29 20.20
CA MET A 201 -10.72 -14.89 21.58
C MET A 201 -12.22 -14.67 21.85
N LYS A 202 -13.01 -14.41 20.80
CA LYS A 202 -14.46 -14.26 20.86
C LYS A 202 -15.22 -15.52 20.40
N GLY A 203 -14.53 -16.66 20.28
CA GLY A 203 -15.11 -17.94 19.87
C GLY A 203 -15.44 -18.03 18.38
N VAL A 204 -14.88 -17.16 17.55
CA VAL A 204 -15.06 -17.16 16.09
C VAL A 204 -13.79 -17.72 15.44
N VAL A 205 -13.78 -19.02 15.17
CA VAL A 205 -12.58 -19.76 14.73
C VAL A 205 -12.63 -20.20 13.27
N ASP A 206 -13.80 -20.20 12.65
CA ASP A 206 -14.03 -20.64 11.27
C ASP A 206 -15.06 -19.77 10.53
N MET A 207 -15.18 -20.01 9.23
CA MET A 207 -16.11 -19.27 8.37
C MET A 207 -17.58 -19.60 8.67
N ALA A 208 -17.90 -20.83 9.06
CA ALA A 208 -19.27 -21.20 9.40
C ALA A 208 -19.77 -20.35 10.58
N ARG A 209 -18.91 -20.14 11.59
CA ARG A 209 -19.25 -19.25 12.71
C ARG A 209 -19.35 -17.79 12.28
N ILE A 210 -18.48 -17.29 11.38
CA ILE A 210 -18.58 -15.92 10.82
C ILE A 210 -19.92 -15.76 10.08
N LEU A 211 -20.28 -16.72 9.26
CA LEU A 211 -21.53 -16.69 8.49
C LEU A 211 -22.79 -16.85 9.36
N SER A 212 -22.70 -17.48 10.54
CA SER A 212 -23.83 -17.59 11.48
C SER A 212 -24.08 -16.34 12.32
N LEU A 213 -23.13 -15.40 12.39
CA LEU A 213 -23.29 -14.15 13.16
C LEU A 213 -24.41 -13.30 12.57
N ASN A 214 -25.25 -12.71 13.43
CA ASN A 214 -26.14 -11.64 13.01
C ASN A 214 -25.38 -10.29 12.88
N PRO A 215 -25.98 -9.23 12.28
CA PRO A 215 -25.29 -7.94 12.06
C PRO A 215 -24.74 -7.32 13.33
N ARG A 216 -25.48 -7.42 14.45
CA ARG A 216 -25.08 -6.85 15.74
C ARG A 216 -23.89 -7.61 16.33
N GLU A 217 -23.95 -8.93 16.36
CA GLU A 217 -22.85 -9.79 16.78
C GLU A 217 -21.60 -9.56 15.95
N ALA A 218 -21.72 -9.48 14.62
CA ALA A 218 -20.61 -9.17 13.73
C ALA A 218 -19.98 -7.82 14.06
N ARG A 219 -20.77 -6.77 14.34
CA ARG A 219 -20.27 -5.47 14.78
C ARG A 219 -19.52 -5.56 16.11
N GLU A 220 -20.01 -6.31 17.08
CA GLU A 220 -19.39 -6.52 18.40
C GLU A 220 -18.07 -7.30 18.27
N VAL A 221 -18.04 -8.34 17.43
CA VAL A 221 -16.86 -9.18 17.19
C VAL A 221 -15.76 -8.37 16.50
N TRP A 222 -16.08 -7.61 15.46
CA TRP A 222 -15.13 -6.72 14.77
C TRP A 222 -14.79 -5.46 15.57
N GLY A 223 -15.67 -5.07 16.53
CA GLY A 223 -15.52 -3.87 17.35
C GLY A 223 -15.71 -2.56 16.58
N ASN A 224 -16.36 -2.60 15.43
CA ASN A 224 -16.68 -1.43 14.61
C ASN A 224 -17.77 -1.74 13.58
N VAL A 225 -18.25 -0.70 12.90
CA VAL A 225 -19.31 -0.79 11.86
C VAL A 225 -18.92 -1.67 10.66
N TRP A 226 -17.63 -1.92 10.45
CA TRP A 226 -17.17 -2.80 9.37
C TRP A 226 -17.67 -4.24 9.55
N GLY A 227 -17.77 -4.74 10.79
CA GLY A 227 -18.30 -6.08 11.07
C GLY A 227 -19.73 -6.26 10.57
N GLU A 228 -20.60 -5.28 10.87
CA GLU A 228 -21.97 -5.27 10.36
C GLU A 228 -22.04 -5.24 8.84
N ARG A 229 -21.20 -4.38 8.22
CA ARG A 229 -21.09 -4.30 6.76
C ARG A 229 -20.63 -5.63 6.15
N LEU A 230 -19.64 -6.28 6.76
CA LEU A 230 -19.10 -7.56 6.33
C LEU A 230 -20.16 -8.66 6.35
N HIS A 231 -21.05 -8.66 7.35
CA HIS A 231 -22.19 -9.58 7.41
C HIS A 231 -23.02 -9.56 6.12
N TRP A 232 -23.35 -8.36 5.64
CA TRP A 232 -24.14 -8.20 4.41
C TRP A 232 -23.35 -8.53 3.15
N LEU A 233 -22.08 -8.08 3.09
CA LEU A 233 -21.20 -8.35 1.96
C LEU A 233 -20.97 -9.85 1.74
N LEU A 234 -20.75 -10.63 2.81
CA LEU A 234 -20.56 -12.08 2.70
C LEU A 234 -21.84 -12.82 2.25
N ARG A 235 -23.00 -12.18 2.30
CA ARG A 235 -24.29 -12.70 1.78
C ARG A 235 -24.65 -12.19 0.40
N GLY A 236 -23.70 -11.54 -0.29
CA GLY A 236 -23.88 -11.10 -1.67
C GLY A 236 -24.43 -9.67 -1.82
N ALA A 237 -24.73 -8.95 -0.73
CA ALA A 237 -25.18 -7.57 -0.85
C ALA A 237 -24.10 -6.70 -1.52
N ASP A 238 -24.47 -5.94 -2.55
CA ASP A 238 -23.60 -4.96 -3.24
C ASP A 238 -23.78 -3.59 -2.60
N LEU A 239 -23.00 -3.32 -1.56
CA LEU A 239 -23.10 -2.08 -0.80
C LEU A 239 -22.18 -1.00 -1.37
N PRO A 240 -22.64 0.26 -1.47
CA PRO A 240 -21.82 1.36 -1.97
C PRO A 240 -20.56 1.54 -1.13
N GLU A 241 -19.44 1.85 -1.78
CA GLU A 241 -18.20 2.10 -1.07
C GLU A 241 -18.29 3.38 -0.28
N ARG A 242 -17.76 3.35 0.94
CA ARG A 242 -17.62 4.55 1.74
C ARG A 242 -16.35 5.26 1.30
N ALA A 243 -16.48 6.49 0.85
CA ALA A 243 -15.32 7.35 0.61
C ALA A 243 -14.52 7.48 1.90
N THR A 244 -13.26 7.06 1.85
CA THR A 244 -12.35 7.23 2.97
C THR A 244 -11.63 8.57 2.85
N GLN A 245 -11.81 9.44 3.83
CA GLN A 245 -11.00 10.65 3.92
C GLN A 245 -9.60 10.28 4.43
N ARG A 246 -8.57 10.75 3.75
CA ARG A 246 -7.20 10.57 4.20
C ARG A 246 -6.95 11.42 5.44
N ARG A 247 -6.65 10.75 6.56
CA ARG A 247 -6.44 11.40 7.86
C ARG A 247 -4.97 11.56 8.23
N THR A 248 -4.07 10.95 7.46
CA THR A 248 -2.65 10.95 7.77
C THR A 248 -1.79 11.04 6.52
N ILE A 249 -0.64 11.68 6.63
CA ILE A 249 0.42 11.68 5.61
C ILE A 249 1.71 11.33 6.33
N GLY A 250 2.38 10.26 5.91
CA GLY A 250 3.63 9.86 6.54
C GLY A 250 4.57 9.14 5.59
N HIS A 251 5.86 9.18 5.95
CA HIS A 251 6.90 8.40 5.32
C HIS A 251 7.75 7.70 6.37
N SER A 252 8.16 6.47 6.08
CA SER A 252 9.08 5.71 6.90
C SER A 252 10.22 5.15 6.06
N HIS A 253 11.37 4.94 6.66
CA HIS A 253 12.53 4.34 6.01
C HIS A 253 13.25 3.39 6.96
N VAL A 254 13.55 2.19 6.47
CA VAL A 254 14.45 1.25 7.14
C VAL A 254 15.88 1.62 6.79
N LEU A 255 16.69 1.89 7.81
CA LEU A 255 18.04 2.43 7.65
C LEU A 255 19.04 1.32 7.34
N GLY A 256 19.83 1.51 6.30
CA GLY A 256 21.01 0.71 6.05
C GLY A 256 22.05 0.88 7.17
N PRO A 257 22.98 -0.08 7.35
CA PRO A 257 23.99 -0.01 8.43
C PRO A 257 24.77 1.31 8.50
N ASP A 258 25.04 1.93 7.35
CA ASP A 258 25.75 3.20 7.19
C ASP A 258 24.97 4.41 7.70
N ARG A 259 23.65 4.28 7.89
CA ARG A 259 22.73 5.38 8.26
C ARG A 259 22.10 5.23 9.64
N ARG A 260 22.54 4.24 10.43
CA ARG A 260 21.98 3.94 11.75
C ARG A 260 22.46 4.86 12.86
N ALA A 261 23.59 5.56 12.65
CA ALA A 261 24.10 6.56 13.61
C ALA A 261 23.12 7.75 13.72
N PRO A 262 22.98 8.38 14.90
CA PRO A 262 22.02 9.44 15.16
C PRO A 262 22.04 10.58 14.14
N ASP A 263 23.21 11.12 13.82
CA ASP A 263 23.33 12.23 12.88
C ASP A 263 22.87 11.87 11.48
N ARG A 264 23.24 10.67 10.99
CA ARG A 264 22.84 10.20 9.67
C ARG A 264 21.36 9.83 9.62
N ALA A 265 20.83 9.25 10.69
CA ALA A 265 19.40 8.94 10.80
C ALA A 265 18.54 10.22 10.85
N ARG A 266 19.06 11.30 11.50
CA ARG A 266 18.42 12.63 11.51
C ARG A 266 18.29 13.21 10.10
N LEU A 267 19.34 13.10 9.28
CA LEU A 267 19.28 13.55 7.88
C LEU A 267 18.19 12.79 7.10
N VAL A 268 18.06 11.48 7.34
CA VAL A 268 16.98 10.70 6.73
C VAL A 268 15.61 11.18 7.22
N ALA A 269 15.43 11.43 8.54
CA ALA A 269 14.19 11.97 9.08
C ALA A 269 13.79 13.30 8.46
N ARG A 270 14.76 14.24 8.31
CA ARG A 270 14.56 15.53 7.61
C ARG A 270 14.08 15.33 6.17
N ARG A 271 14.70 14.42 5.44
CA ARG A 271 14.32 14.10 4.06
C ARG A 271 12.92 13.51 3.98
N LEU A 272 12.53 12.59 4.91
CA LEU A 272 11.18 12.04 4.98
C LEU A 272 10.15 13.13 5.27
N LEU A 273 10.49 14.07 6.18
CA LEU A 273 9.64 15.22 6.47
C LEU A 273 9.44 16.08 5.24
N MET A 274 10.50 16.44 4.51
CA MET A 274 10.40 17.26 3.31
C MET A 274 9.47 16.62 2.26
N LYS A 275 9.60 15.31 2.03
CA LYS A 275 8.66 14.56 1.17
C LYS A 275 7.22 14.61 1.66
N ALA A 276 7.01 14.45 2.97
CA ALA A 276 5.67 14.52 3.55
C ALA A 276 5.09 15.94 3.43
N ALA A 277 5.91 16.98 3.63
CA ALA A 277 5.51 18.38 3.53
C ALA A 277 5.14 18.79 2.09
N THR A 278 5.93 18.39 1.09
CA THR A 278 5.59 18.61 -0.33
C THR A 278 4.26 17.92 -0.68
N ARG A 279 4.05 16.69 -0.20
CA ARG A 279 2.79 15.97 -0.40
C ARG A 279 1.62 16.63 0.32
N LEU A 280 1.83 17.16 1.53
CA LEU A 280 0.83 17.89 2.30
C LEU A 280 0.34 19.13 1.52
N ARG A 281 1.27 19.92 0.96
CA ARG A 281 0.97 21.09 0.12
C ARG A 281 0.27 20.72 -1.18
N ARG A 282 0.71 19.65 -1.88
CA ARG A 282 0.05 19.14 -3.11
C ARG A 282 -1.40 18.71 -2.85
N MET A 283 -1.71 18.28 -1.63
CA MET A 283 -3.07 17.92 -1.21
C MET A 283 -3.85 19.09 -0.61
N GLU A 284 -3.29 20.29 -0.66
CA GLU A 284 -3.89 21.50 -0.10
C GLU A 284 -4.35 21.31 1.37
N CYS A 285 -3.52 20.60 2.16
CA CYS A 285 -3.79 20.32 3.55
C CYS A 285 -2.77 20.97 4.48
N ARG A 286 -3.18 21.21 5.73
CA ARG A 286 -2.35 21.58 6.88
C ARG A 286 -2.37 20.45 7.90
N THR A 287 -1.38 20.41 8.80
CA THR A 287 -1.34 19.45 9.92
C THR A 287 -1.19 20.20 11.24
N SER A 288 -1.86 19.73 12.28
CA SER A 288 -1.72 20.24 13.66
C SER A 288 -1.05 19.25 14.60
N LEU A 289 -0.68 18.07 14.12
CA LEU A 289 0.02 17.06 14.91
C LEU A 289 1.08 16.33 14.06
N MET A 290 2.33 16.38 14.52
CA MET A 290 3.42 15.58 13.94
C MET A 290 3.86 14.50 14.92
N VAL A 291 4.02 13.27 14.43
CA VAL A 291 4.57 12.14 15.19
C VAL A 291 5.88 11.72 14.55
N LEU A 292 6.93 11.65 15.39
CA LEU A 292 8.20 11.02 15.06
C LEU A 292 8.25 9.64 15.74
N THR A 293 8.55 8.61 14.94
CA THR A 293 8.78 7.24 15.45
C THR A 293 10.16 6.78 15.04
N VAL A 294 10.94 6.33 16.01
CA VAL A 294 12.28 5.75 15.82
C VAL A 294 12.30 4.35 16.43
N LYS A 295 12.89 3.39 15.69
CA LYS A 295 13.11 2.02 16.19
C LYS A 295 14.61 1.76 16.26
N GLY A 296 15.08 1.30 17.41
CA GLY A 296 16.44 0.85 17.63
C GLY A 296 16.77 -0.49 16.98
N GLU A 297 18.04 -0.81 16.91
CA GLU A 297 18.52 -2.15 16.52
C GLU A 297 18.13 -3.21 17.53
N ASP A 298 18.08 -2.87 18.80
CA ASP A 298 17.63 -3.69 19.94
C ASP A 298 16.12 -3.93 19.99
N LYS A 299 15.37 -3.50 18.96
CA LYS A 299 13.91 -3.55 18.85
C LYS A 299 13.16 -2.56 19.76
N THR A 300 13.85 -1.70 20.51
CA THR A 300 13.19 -0.58 21.22
C THR A 300 12.43 0.30 20.23
N LYS A 301 11.36 0.91 20.69
CA LYS A 301 10.53 1.81 19.90
C LYS A 301 10.23 3.07 20.72
N TRP A 302 10.68 4.20 20.19
CA TRP A 302 10.28 5.51 20.68
C TRP A 302 9.28 6.13 19.69
N SER A 303 8.19 6.71 20.20
CA SER A 303 7.15 7.31 19.37
C SER A 303 6.43 8.41 20.13
N HIS A 304 6.65 9.66 19.74
CA HIS A 304 6.02 10.82 20.36
C HIS A 304 5.46 11.79 19.35
N GLY A 305 4.33 12.43 19.73
CA GLY A 305 3.68 13.48 18.98
C GLY A 305 3.98 14.87 19.54
N SER A 306 4.06 15.86 18.66
CA SER A 306 4.08 17.27 19.01
C SER A 306 2.96 18.00 18.31
N ARG A 307 2.08 18.65 19.07
CA ARG A 307 1.07 19.56 18.54
C ARG A 307 1.73 20.84 18.06
N LEU A 308 1.14 21.43 17.03
CA LEU A 308 1.58 22.70 16.44
C LEU A 308 0.35 23.45 15.92
N VAL A 309 0.48 24.77 15.73
CA VAL A 309 -0.50 25.53 14.97
C VAL A 309 -0.55 24.96 13.56
N ALA A 310 -1.75 24.77 13.00
CA ALA A 310 -1.93 24.11 11.71
C ALA A 310 -1.02 24.71 10.62
N ALA A 311 -0.01 23.95 10.21
CA ALA A 311 1.03 24.40 9.29
C ALA A 311 1.21 23.46 8.10
N GLN A 312 1.78 23.99 7.01
CA GLN A 312 2.20 23.23 5.83
C GLN A 312 3.58 23.65 5.29
N ASP A 313 4.14 24.73 5.86
CA ASP A 313 5.46 25.20 5.46
C ASP A 313 6.58 24.32 6.04
N SER A 314 7.62 24.13 5.25
CA SER A 314 8.73 23.23 5.59
C SER A 314 9.54 23.70 6.80
N PHE A 315 9.61 25.01 7.07
CA PHE A 315 10.45 25.56 8.15
C PHE A 315 9.83 25.29 9.52
N THR A 316 8.51 25.56 9.66
CA THR A 316 7.77 25.24 10.87
C THR A 316 7.82 23.74 11.16
N LEU A 317 7.58 22.91 10.14
CA LEU A 317 7.60 21.45 10.30
C LEU A 317 9.01 20.94 10.67
N LEU A 318 10.08 21.49 10.08
CA LEU A 318 11.45 21.15 10.46
C LEU A 318 11.77 21.52 11.91
N SER A 319 11.32 22.68 12.39
CA SER A 319 11.53 23.09 13.79
C SER A 319 10.87 22.13 14.78
N VAL A 320 9.68 21.61 14.45
CA VAL A 320 8.98 20.59 15.24
C VAL A 320 9.75 19.27 15.24
N LEU A 321 10.26 18.85 14.08
CA LEU A 321 11.07 17.64 13.97
C LEU A 321 12.32 17.72 14.84
N GLU A 322 13.01 18.87 14.84
CA GLU A 322 14.23 19.06 15.61
C GLU A 322 13.97 18.96 17.13
N ARG A 323 12.88 19.55 17.62
CA ARG A 323 12.47 19.40 19.02
C ARG A 323 12.17 17.94 19.38
N LEU A 324 11.44 17.22 18.53
CA LEU A 324 11.15 15.80 18.74
C LEU A 324 12.42 14.95 18.69
N TRP A 325 13.36 15.29 17.79
CA TRP A 325 14.63 14.59 17.68
C TRP A 325 15.51 14.77 18.93
N THR A 326 15.64 16.00 19.42
CA THR A 326 16.37 16.30 20.66
C THR A 326 15.77 15.57 21.86
N ARG A 327 14.44 15.57 21.96
CA ARG A 327 13.74 14.83 23.00
C ARG A 327 13.99 13.32 22.90
N MET A 328 13.94 12.76 21.71
CA MET A 328 14.23 11.35 21.46
C MET A 328 15.64 10.96 21.90
N LEU A 329 16.64 11.79 21.61
CA LEU A 329 18.03 11.56 22.03
C LEU A 329 18.18 11.53 23.57
N GLY A 330 17.39 12.30 24.31
CA GLY A 330 17.39 12.30 25.78
C GLY A 330 16.61 11.14 26.42
N GLU A 331 15.63 10.58 25.72
CA GLU A 331 14.75 9.55 26.27
C GLU A 331 15.09 8.12 25.81
N MET A 332 15.79 7.97 24.67
CA MET A 332 16.14 6.68 24.07
C MET A 332 17.60 6.32 24.34
N SER A 333 17.85 5.20 25.03
CA SER A 333 19.20 4.72 25.35
C SER A 333 19.92 4.12 24.14
N GLU A 334 19.20 3.56 23.17
CA GLU A 334 19.78 3.01 21.94
C GLU A 334 20.16 4.13 20.98
N HIS A 335 21.40 4.14 20.52
CA HIS A 335 21.94 5.14 19.58
C HIS A 335 22.23 4.58 18.18
N ARG A 336 21.81 3.36 17.90
CA ARG A 336 21.81 2.78 16.55
C ARG A 336 20.38 2.50 16.11
N TYR A 337 19.92 3.21 15.11
CA TYR A 337 18.52 3.18 14.69
C TYR A 337 18.32 2.31 13.47
N ARG A 338 17.28 1.46 13.52
CA ARG A 338 16.89 0.58 12.41
C ARG A 338 15.87 1.22 11.48
N GLN A 339 14.99 2.06 11.99
CA GLN A 339 13.91 2.67 11.22
C GLN A 339 13.54 4.03 11.77
N VAL A 340 13.26 4.96 10.87
CA VAL A 340 12.71 6.29 11.19
C VAL A 340 11.43 6.51 10.41
N SER A 341 10.42 7.12 11.06
CA SER A 341 9.14 7.46 10.45
C SER A 341 8.68 8.84 10.91
N VAL A 342 8.21 9.66 9.97
CA VAL A 342 7.57 10.95 10.22
C VAL A 342 6.13 10.86 9.71
N THR A 343 5.16 11.22 10.56
CA THR A 343 3.74 11.14 10.24
C THR A 343 3.03 12.41 10.66
N PHE A 344 2.28 13.00 9.74
CA PHE A 344 1.36 14.11 9.97
C PHE A 344 -0.04 13.55 10.22
N LEU A 345 -0.68 14.04 11.25
CA LEU A 345 -2.05 13.70 11.65
C LEU A 345 -2.88 14.98 11.81
N GLU A 346 -4.16 14.81 12.11
CA GLU A 346 -5.09 15.94 12.28
C GLU A 346 -4.97 16.88 11.06
N LEU A 347 -5.20 16.30 9.88
CA LEU A 347 -5.15 17.03 8.63
C LEU A 347 -6.44 17.86 8.47
N SER A 348 -6.28 19.12 8.07
CA SER A 348 -7.37 20.01 7.70
C SER A 348 -7.12 20.62 6.32
N PRO A 349 -8.17 20.97 5.54
CA PRO A 349 -8.01 21.71 4.29
C PRO A 349 -7.28 23.02 4.50
N ALA A 350 -6.42 23.42 3.57
CA ALA A 350 -5.71 24.70 3.65
C ALA A 350 -6.65 25.92 3.59
N SER A 351 -7.82 25.76 2.95
CA SER A 351 -8.89 26.77 2.87
C SER A 351 -9.61 27.02 4.20
N GLU A 352 -9.61 26.05 5.13
CA GLU A 352 -10.23 26.18 6.45
C GLU A 352 -9.25 26.72 7.51
N ALA A 353 -8.34 27.58 7.10
CA ALA A 353 -7.39 28.20 8.02
C ALA A 353 -8.14 29.03 9.07
N GLN A 354 -8.42 28.42 10.22
CA GLN A 354 -8.90 29.12 11.39
C GLN A 354 -7.76 30.02 11.87
N LEU A 355 -7.88 31.34 11.71
CA LEU A 355 -6.99 32.29 12.35
C LEU A 355 -7.09 32.02 13.86
N ALA A 356 -5.97 31.66 14.47
CA ALA A 356 -5.91 31.44 15.91
C ALA A 356 -6.20 32.77 16.62
N LEU A 357 -7.46 33.00 17.00
CA LEU A 357 -7.93 34.24 17.62
C LEU A 357 -7.36 34.41 19.03
N PHE A 358 -6.75 33.38 19.61
CA PHE A 358 -6.31 33.32 21.02
C PHE A 358 -4.84 33.01 21.26
N ASP A 359 -4.02 32.78 20.22
CA ASP A 359 -2.59 32.54 20.39
C ASP A 359 -1.78 33.86 20.42
N ALA A 360 -2.06 34.70 21.43
CA ALA A 360 -1.24 35.88 21.74
C ALA A 360 0.21 35.54 22.19
N GLY A 361 0.59 34.26 22.20
CA GLY A 361 1.92 33.78 22.63
C GLY A 361 2.83 33.24 21.53
N SER A 362 2.38 33.01 20.30
CA SER A 362 3.25 32.59 19.22
C SER A 362 3.67 33.77 18.34
N SER A 363 4.86 34.27 18.59
CA SER A 363 5.45 35.48 18.01
C SER A 363 5.87 35.37 16.51
N ILE A 364 5.26 34.46 15.74
CA ILE A 364 5.51 34.41 14.30
C ILE A 364 4.41 35.26 13.63
N SER A 365 4.79 36.46 13.16
CA SER A 365 3.82 37.31 12.46
C SER A 365 3.25 36.60 11.23
N ALA A 366 2.01 36.88 10.87
CA ALA A 366 1.34 36.35 9.65
C ALA A 366 2.20 36.59 8.39
N VAL A 367 2.97 37.67 8.34
CA VAL A 367 3.92 37.98 7.28
C VAL A 367 5.06 36.94 7.21
N THR A 368 5.54 36.48 8.36
CA THR A 368 6.62 35.48 8.41
C THR A 368 6.10 34.10 7.96
N GLU A 369 4.87 33.74 8.35
CA GLU A 369 4.20 32.50 7.92
C GLU A 369 4.00 32.51 6.39
N ALA A 370 3.48 33.59 5.83
CA ALA A 370 3.28 33.75 4.40
C ALA A 370 4.62 33.65 3.61
N LYS A 371 5.69 34.27 4.12
CA LYS A 371 7.04 34.15 3.52
C LYS A 371 7.56 32.73 3.55
N ARG A 372 7.45 32.00 4.67
CA ARG A 372 7.87 30.61 4.80
C ARG A 372 7.10 29.69 3.85
N LEU A 373 5.80 29.91 3.72
CA LEU A 373 4.97 29.15 2.80
C LEU A 373 5.37 29.43 1.34
N SER A 374 5.52 30.70 0.95
CA SER A 374 5.97 31.10 -0.39
C SER A 374 7.31 30.47 -0.74
N LEU A 375 8.27 30.50 0.18
CA LEU A 375 9.58 29.87 -0.01
C LEU A 375 9.48 28.34 -0.12
N SER A 376 8.58 27.69 0.65
CA SER A 376 8.33 26.27 0.54
C SER A 376 7.75 25.89 -0.83
N HIS A 377 6.84 26.68 -1.38
CA HIS A 377 6.34 26.49 -2.75
C HIS A 377 7.40 26.74 -3.82
N ALA A 378 8.28 27.71 -3.62
CA ALA A 378 9.40 27.97 -4.54
C ALA A 378 10.39 26.79 -4.57
N LEU A 379 10.68 26.18 -3.40
CA LEU A 379 11.48 24.97 -3.29
C LEU A 379 10.83 23.78 -4.01
N ASP A 380 9.51 23.59 -3.84
CA ASP A 380 8.78 22.54 -4.54
C ASP A 380 8.86 22.74 -6.06
N LYS A 381 8.65 23.97 -6.56
CA LYS A 381 8.77 24.30 -7.99
C LYS A 381 10.19 24.05 -8.52
N ALA A 382 11.22 24.43 -7.76
CA ALA A 382 12.60 24.21 -8.13
C ALA A 382 12.92 22.71 -8.24
N ASN A 383 12.52 21.92 -7.25
CA ASN A 383 12.75 20.47 -7.24
C ASN A 383 11.94 19.73 -8.32
N ASN A 384 10.76 20.22 -8.68
CA ASN A 384 9.97 19.68 -9.80
C ASN A 384 10.64 19.98 -11.16
N ARG A 385 11.28 21.15 -11.30
CA ARG A 385 11.88 21.58 -12.57
C ARG A 385 13.29 21.01 -12.83
N TRP A 386 14.12 20.96 -11.78
CA TRP A 386 15.54 20.59 -11.91
C TRP A 386 15.88 19.23 -11.30
N GLY A 387 14.86 18.48 -10.91
CA GLY A 387 15.01 17.16 -10.34
C GLY A 387 15.03 17.17 -8.82
N ARG A 388 14.83 15.98 -8.28
CA ARG A 388 14.64 15.75 -6.85
C ARG A 388 15.86 16.14 -6.04
N ASP A 389 15.62 16.84 -4.93
CA ASP A 389 16.64 17.30 -4.00
C ASP A 389 17.66 18.29 -4.66
N ALA A 390 17.31 18.92 -5.81
CA ALA A 390 18.13 19.96 -6.46
C ALA A 390 18.36 21.13 -5.52
N VAL A 391 17.35 21.48 -4.72
CA VAL A 391 17.44 22.48 -3.64
C VAL A 391 16.96 21.85 -2.34
N THR A 392 17.77 21.93 -1.29
CA THR A 392 17.47 21.38 0.05
C THR A 392 17.62 22.43 1.14
N ILE A 393 16.94 22.25 2.27
CA ILE A 393 17.03 23.16 3.42
C ILE A 393 18.05 22.60 4.43
N GLY A 394 19.19 23.28 4.56
CA GLY A 394 20.11 23.12 5.70
C GLY A 394 20.78 21.75 5.84
N HIS A 395 21.04 21.03 4.73
CA HIS A 395 21.93 19.88 4.77
C HIS A 395 22.59 19.64 3.41
N ASP A 396 23.76 19.03 3.41
CA ASP A 396 24.47 18.66 2.19
C ASP A 396 23.84 17.40 1.56
N ALA A 397 23.23 17.58 0.38
CA ALA A 397 22.65 16.48 -0.39
C ALA A 397 23.73 15.49 -0.89
N ARG A 398 24.99 15.89 -0.96
CA ARG A 398 26.11 15.05 -1.46
C ARG A 398 26.42 13.87 -0.53
N GLY A 399 26.14 13.99 0.78
CA GLY A 399 26.29 12.91 1.75
C GLY A 399 25.09 11.95 1.82
N ALA A 400 23.95 12.33 1.25
CA ALA A 400 22.76 11.50 1.18
C ALA A 400 22.77 10.71 -0.13
N THR A 401 23.55 9.61 -0.17
CA THR A 401 23.55 8.69 -1.31
C THR A 401 22.12 8.42 -1.81
N ARG A 402 21.97 8.42 -3.14
CA ARG A 402 20.76 8.08 -3.91
C ARG A 402 20.25 6.66 -3.61
N SER A 403 19.85 6.35 -2.40
CA SER A 403 19.15 5.11 -2.13
C SER A 403 17.66 5.42 -2.09
N SER A 404 17.03 5.19 -3.19
CA SER A 404 15.58 5.06 -3.26
C SER A 404 15.21 3.72 -2.66
N GLY A 405 14.65 3.69 -1.45
CA GLY A 405 13.82 2.56 -1.05
C GLY A 405 12.67 2.38 -2.06
N PRO A 406 11.93 1.27 -2.00
CA PRO A 406 10.87 0.99 -2.96
C PRO A 406 9.92 2.18 -3.09
N LYS A 407 9.77 2.68 -4.33
CA LYS A 407 8.94 3.86 -4.64
C LYS A 407 7.45 3.53 -4.68
N ILE A 408 7.09 2.24 -4.72
CA ILE A 408 5.72 1.77 -4.81
C ILE A 408 5.15 1.60 -3.40
N ALA A 409 4.16 2.44 -3.06
CA ALA A 409 3.23 2.12 -1.99
C ALA A 409 2.12 1.24 -2.62
N PHE A 410 1.77 0.12 -2.00
CA PHE A 410 0.77 -0.83 -2.50
C PHE A 410 -0.59 -0.18 -2.83
N THR A 411 -0.93 0.95 -2.23
CA THR A 411 -2.21 1.68 -2.42
C THR A 411 -2.12 2.90 -3.33
N ARG A 412 -0.94 3.26 -3.83
CA ARG A 412 -0.74 4.36 -4.78
C ARG A 412 0.26 3.93 -5.84
N ILE A 413 -0.18 3.95 -7.08
CA ILE A 413 0.69 3.74 -8.24
C ILE A 413 1.35 5.07 -8.56
N PRO A 414 2.70 5.17 -8.58
CA PRO A 414 3.40 6.37 -9.01
C PRO A 414 3.14 6.64 -10.49
N GLU A 415 3.14 7.90 -10.89
CA GLU A 415 3.18 8.26 -12.30
C GLU A 415 4.58 7.98 -12.88
N LEU A 416 4.65 7.65 -14.16
CA LEU A 416 5.94 7.37 -14.82
C LEU A 416 6.91 8.54 -14.72
N ALA A 417 6.41 9.78 -14.75
CA ALA A 417 7.20 10.98 -14.54
C ALA A 417 7.90 11.03 -13.18
N GLU A 418 7.36 10.38 -12.14
CA GLU A 418 8.00 10.34 -10.81
C GLU A 418 9.27 9.47 -10.76
N PHE A 419 9.61 8.73 -11.81
CA PHE A 419 10.84 7.92 -11.89
C PHE A 419 11.98 8.63 -12.58
N SER A 420 11.67 9.58 -13.46
CA SER A 420 12.66 10.43 -14.16
C SER A 420 13.08 11.66 -13.34
N GLU A 421 12.38 11.93 -12.21
CA GLU A 421 12.68 13.05 -11.29
C GLU A 421 13.72 12.70 -10.20
#